data_0ce963ed433390e2d48dc2f641e9d2e0
#
_entry.id   0ce963ed433390e2d48dc2f641e9d2e0
#
_cell.length_a   1.000
_cell.length_b   1.000
_cell.length_c   1.000
_cell.angle_alpha   90.00
_cell.angle_beta   90.00
_cell.angle_gamma   90.00
#
_symmetry.space_group_name_H-M   'P 1'
#
loop_
_entity.id
_entity.type
_entity.pdbx_description
1 polymer ?
#
loop_
_entity_poly.entity_id
_entity_poly.type
_entity_poly.pdbx_seq_one_letter_code
_entity_poly.pdbx_strand_id
1 'polypeptide(L)'
;MHPDLIPAKAFCASHAIEQSFIQTLYESGLIEITFIEEDPFVPAAQLEQLERIVRMYFEMDINVEGIETIVHLLHRLQSMQQEMNVLKNRLRLYESDF
;
A
#
# COMPACT_ATOMS: atom_id res chain seq x y z
N MET A 1 -21.22 0.20 -10.92
CA MET A 1 -20.68 1.22 -10.03
C MET A 1 -19.69 0.60 -9.07
N HIS A 2 -18.52 1.21 -8.90
CA HIS A 2 -17.46 0.69 -8.04
C HIS A 2 -17.06 1.76 -7.03
N PRO A 3 -17.82 1.88 -5.92
CA PRO A 3 -17.57 2.94 -4.95
C PRO A 3 -16.21 2.84 -4.27
N ASP A 4 -15.60 1.65 -4.34
CA ASP A 4 -14.30 1.40 -3.72
C ASP A 4 -13.12 1.65 -4.68
N LEU A 5 -13.39 2.18 -5.87
CA LEU A 5 -12.36 2.50 -6.84
C LEU A 5 -12.26 4.00 -7.04
N ILE A 6 -11.03 4.50 -7.14
CA ILE A 6 -10.75 5.91 -7.32
C ILE A 6 -10.04 6.10 -8.65
N PRO A 7 -10.49 7.04 -9.51
CA PRO A 7 -9.80 7.28 -10.75
C PRO A 7 -8.35 7.70 -10.50
N ALA A 8 -7.42 7.05 -11.19
CA ALA A 8 -6.00 7.39 -11.06
C ALA A 8 -5.76 8.85 -11.44
N LYS A 9 -6.49 9.37 -12.42
CA LYS A 9 -6.38 10.75 -12.84
C LYS A 9 -6.73 11.72 -11.71
N ALA A 10 -7.77 11.39 -10.92
CA ALA A 10 -8.18 12.24 -9.81
C ALA A 10 -7.11 12.26 -8.71
N PHE A 11 -6.52 11.12 -8.41
CA PHE A 11 -5.42 11.05 -7.44
C PHE A 11 -4.23 11.87 -7.91
N CYS A 12 -3.83 11.71 -9.17
CA CYS A 12 -2.70 12.44 -9.74
C CYS A 12 -2.93 13.95 -9.71
N ALA A 13 -4.14 14.40 -10.02
CA ALA A 13 -4.48 15.82 -10.00
C ALA A 13 -4.40 16.39 -8.58
N SER A 14 -4.91 15.67 -7.60
CA SER A 14 -4.94 16.16 -6.22
C SER A 14 -3.56 16.19 -5.58
N HIS A 15 -2.63 15.35 -6.03
CA HIS A 15 -1.28 15.27 -5.46
C HIS A 15 -0.22 15.87 -6.36
N ALA A 16 -0.62 16.47 -7.48
CA ALA A 16 0.28 17.13 -8.45
C ALA A 16 1.39 16.18 -8.94
N ILE A 17 1.01 14.95 -9.28
CA ILE A 17 1.94 13.94 -9.81
C ILE A 17 1.51 13.52 -11.21
N GLU A 18 2.46 12.97 -11.98
CA GLU A 18 2.17 12.52 -13.33
C GLU A 18 1.62 11.10 -13.32
N GLN A 19 0.75 10.79 -14.30
CA GLN A 19 0.20 9.45 -14.43
C GLN A 19 1.27 8.41 -14.74
N SER A 20 2.37 8.82 -15.37
CA SER A 20 3.50 7.93 -15.64
C SER A 20 4.09 7.35 -14.35
N PHE A 21 4.07 8.11 -13.25
CA PHE A 21 4.53 7.63 -11.96
C PHE A 21 3.63 6.49 -11.45
N ILE A 22 2.31 6.65 -11.56
CA ILE A 22 1.35 5.61 -11.18
C ILE A 22 1.57 4.36 -12.01
N GLN A 23 1.80 4.52 -13.31
CA GLN A 23 2.08 3.39 -14.20
C GLN A 23 3.35 2.65 -13.78
N THR A 24 4.40 3.39 -13.41
CA THR A 24 5.65 2.80 -12.92
C THR A 24 5.40 1.97 -11.65
N LEU A 25 4.61 2.49 -10.71
CA LEU A 25 4.28 1.76 -9.50
C LEU A 25 3.50 0.49 -9.78
N TYR A 26 2.57 0.56 -10.72
CA TYR A 26 1.80 -0.61 -11.15
C TYR A 26 2.72 -1.67 -11.77
N GLU A 27 3.61 -1.26 -12.66
CA GLU A 27 4.54 -2.18 -13.32
C GLU A 27 5.49 -2.85 -12.34
N SER A 28 5.87 -2.15 -11.27
CA SER A 28 6.74 -2.71 -10.24
C SER A 28 6.00 -3.56 -9.20
N GLY A 29 4.68 -3.64 -9.31
CA GLY A 29 3.87 -4.44 -8.39
C GLY A 29 3.58 -3.79 -7.05
N LEU A 30 3.89 -2.49 -6.90
CA LEU A 30 3.65 -1.78 -5.65
C LEU A 30 2.19 -1.42 -5.43
N ILE A 31 1.43 -1.28 -6.50
CA ILE A 31 -0.01 -1.00 -6.42
C ILE A 31 -0.75 -1.84 -7.45
N GLU A 32 -2.04 -2.01 -7.23
CA GLU A 32 -2.93 -2.63 -8.20
C GLU A 32 -3.71 -1.56 -8.94
N ILE A 33 -4.00 -1.81 -10.20
CA ILE A 33 -4.84 -0.92 -11.00
C ILE A 33 -5.95 -1.75 -11.62
N THR A 34 -7.18 -1.25 -11.56
CA THR A 34 -8.32 -1.82 -12.25
C THR A 34 -8.66 -0.93 -13.43
N PHE A 35 -8.77 -1.51 -14.62
CA PHE A 35 -9.11 -0.75 -15.81
C PHE A 35 -10.60 -0.91 -16.11
N ILE A 36 -11.29 0.22 -16.27
CA ILE A 36 -12.70 0.26 -16.66
C ILE A 36 -12.78 1.13 -17.89
N GLU A 37 -13.17 0.53 -19.02
CA GLU A 37 -13.23 1.21 -20.32
C GLU A 37 -11.91 1.92 -20.65
N GLU A 38 -10.80 1.21 -20.38
CA GLU A 38 -9.42 1.67 -20.61
C GLU A 38 -8.94 2.75 -19.67
N ASP A 39 -9.77 3.21 -18.75
CA ASP A 39 -9.35 4.18 -17.73
C ASP A 39 -8.85 3.47 -16.47
N PRO A 40 -7.72 3.92 -15.92
CA PRO A 40 -7.17 3.29 -14.71
C PRO A 40 -7.84 3.78 -13.44
N PHE A 41 -8.13 2.84 -12.53
CA PHE A 41 -8.69 3.12 -11.23
C PHE A 41 -7.86 2.41 -10.16
N VAL A 42 -7.71 3.06 -9.01
CA VAL A 42 -6.97 2.50 -7.88
C VAL A 42 -7.96 2.11 -6.79
N PRO A 43 -7.86 0.89 -6.25
CA PRO A 43 -8.71 0.50 -5.12
C PRO A 43 -8.52 1.45 -3.94
N ALA A 44 -9.63 1.88 -3.33
CA ALA A 44 -9.59 2.80 -2.19
C ALA A 44 -8.77 2.23 -1.03
N ALA A 45 -8.75 0.92 -0.87
CA ALA A 45 -7.98 0.26 0.17
C ALA A 45 -6.46 0.48 0.04
N GLN A 46 -5.99 0.88 -1.14
CA GLN A 46 -4.57 1.13 -1.38
C GLN A 46 -4.17 2.60 -1.25
N LEU A 47 -5.11 3.48 -0.96
CA LEU A 47 -4.80 4.92 -0.89
C LEU A 47 -3.76 5.25 0.17
N GLU A 48 -3.84 4.64 1.35
CA GLU A 48 -2.85 4.88 2.40
C GLU A 48 -1.44 4.51 1.94
N GLN A 49 -1.31 3.33 1.31
CA GLN A 49 -0.02 2.89 0.80
C GLN A 49 0.47 3.80 -0.33
N LEU A 50 -0.44 4.18 -1.23
CA LEU A 50 -0.08 5.06 -2.34
C LEU A 50 0.39 6.42 -1.85
N GLU A 51 -0.28 7.00 -0.86
CA GLU A 51 0.14 8.26 -0.26
C GLU A 51 1.50 8.14 0.43
N ARG A 52 1.75 7.02 1.09
CA ARG A 52 3.05 6.75 1.72
C ARG A 52 4.15 6.65 0.66
N ILE A 53 3.87 5.98 -0.45
CA ILE A 53 4.83 5.85 -1.56
C ILE A 53 5.14 7.21 -2.16
N VAL A 54 4.12 8.03 -2.40
CA VAL A 54 4.30 9.39 -2.93
C VAL A 54 5.19 10.20 -2.01
N ARG A 55 4.97 10.11 -0.71
CA ARG A 55 5.77 10.82 0.28
C ARG A 55 7.22 10.34 0.27
N MET A 56 7.44 9.02 0.23
CA MET A 56 8.79 8.49 0.18
C MET A 56 9.55 8.94 -1.07
N TYR A 57 8.87 8.96 -2.20
CA TYR A 57 9.49 9.34 -3.46
C TYR A 57 9.79 10.82 -3.55
N PHE A 58 8.78 11.66 -3.28
CA PHE A 58 8.89 13.10 -3.52
C PHE A 58 9.45 13.89 -2.34
N GLU A 59 9.20 13.46 -1.11
CA GLU A 59 9.69 14.18 0.06
C GLU A 59 10.98 13.61 0.63
N MET A 60 11.18 12.31 0.49
CA MET A 60 12.34 11.64 1.09
C MET A 60 13.38 11.22 0.06
N ASP A 61 13.13 11.48 -1.22
CA ASP A 61 14.05 11.16 -2.32
C ASP A 61 14.44 9.68 -2.37
N ILE A 62 13.52 8.80 -2.02
CA ILE A 62 13.77 7.37 -2.12
C ILE A 62 13.34 6.89 -3.50
N ASN A 63 14.23 6.19 -4.20
CA ASN A 63 13.88 5.70 -5.54
C ASN A 63 12.90 4.51 -5.46
N VAL A 64 12.33 4.13 -6.60
CA VAL A 64 11.29 3.09 -6.63
C VAL A 64 11.82 1.76 -6.09
N GLU A 65 13.05 1.39 -6.40
CA GLU A 65 13.65 0.15 -5.89
C GLU A 65 13.76 0.16 -4.37
N GLY A 66 14.15 1.30 -3.80
CA GLY A 66 14.21 1.47 -2.35
C GLY A 66 12.81 1.38 -1.72
N ILE A 67 11.83 1.97 -2.37
CA ILE A 67 10.42 1.91 -1.92
C ILE A 67 9.93 0.47 -1.94
N GLU A 68 10.24 -0.30 -2.99
CA GLU A 68 9.87 -1.72 -3.04
C GLU A 68 10.42 -2.48 -1.84
N THR A 69 11.67 -2.24 -1.49
CA THR A 69 12.31 -2.87 -0.34
C THR A 69 11.60 -2.49 0.95
N ILE A 70 11.31 -1.19 1.12
CA ILE A 70 10.63 -0.68 2.32
C ILE A 70 9.23 -1.28 2.46
N VAL A 71 8.47 -1.29 1.38
CA VAL A 71 7.10 -1.86 1.40
C VAL A 71 7.15 -3.34 1.75
N HIS A 72 8.10 -4.07 1.18
CA HIS A 72 8.28 -5.49 1.50
C HIS A 72 8.58 -5.68 2.99
N LEU A 73 9.50 -4.90 3.53
CA LEU A 73 9.86 -4.98 4.94
C LEU A 73 8.71 -4.60 5.86
N LEU A 74 7.92 -3.60 5.48
CA LEU A 74 6.74 -3.21 6.25
C LEU A 74 5.71 -4.34 6.30
N HIS A 75 5.50 -5.03 5.17
CA HIS A 75 4.60 -6.18 5.14
C HIS A 75 5.11 -7.31 6.05
N ARG A 76 6.42 -7.55 6.06
CA ARG A 76 7.02 -8.55 6.95
C ARG A 76 6.84 -8.18 8.41
N LEU A 77 7.04 -6.90 8.74
CA LEU A 77 6.82 -6.42 10.11
C LEU A 77 5.38 -6.60 10.55
N GLN A 78 4.42 -6.32 9.67
CA GLN A 78 3.01 -6.53 9.96
C GLN A 78 2.70 -8.01 10.20
N SER A 79 3.24 -8.91 9.37
CA SER A 79 3.07 -10.35 9.55
C SER A 79 3.64 -10.82 10.88
N MET A 80 4.84 -10.35 11.21
CA MET A 80 5.48 -10.70 12.49
C MET A 80 4.67 -10.19 13.67
N GLN A 81 4.11 -8.98 13.55
CA GLN A 81 3.27 -8.41 14.60
C GLN A 81 2.01 -9.26 14.81
N GLN A 82 1.40 -9.72 13.73
CA GLN A 82 0.22 -10.58 13.79
C GLN A 82 0.56 -11.93 14.46
N GLU A 83 1.70 -12.51 14.11
CA GLU A 83 2.16 -13.74 14.74
C GLU A 83 2.39 -13.54 16.24
N MET A 84 3.00 -12.43 16.62
CA MET A 84 3.20 -12.10 18.03
C MET A 84 1.88 -11.98 18.77
N ASN A 85 0.89 -11.34 18.15
CA ASN A 85 -0.42 -11.18 18.77
C ASN A 85 -1.11 -12.52 18.96
N VAL A 86 -1.01 -13.43 17.98
CA VAL A 86 -1.55 -14.78 18.10
C VAL A 86 -0.89 -15.52 19.25
N LEU A 87 0.45 -15.46 19.33
CA LEU A 87 1.19 -16.12 20.39
C LEU A 87 0.86 -15.55 21.76
N LYS A 88 0.73 -14.22 21.88
CA LYS A 88 0.34 -13.57 23.12
C LYS A 88 -1.05 -14.02 23.57
N ASN A 89 -1.98 -14.13 22.64
CA ASN A 89 -3.33 -14.57 22.94
C ASN A 89 -3.36 -16.02 23.41
N ARG A 90 -2.57 -16.87 22.79
CA ARG A 90 -2.43 -18.27 23.24
C ARG A 90 -1.84 -18.36 24.64
N LEU A 91 -0.83 -17.55 24.91
CA LEU A 91 -0.19 -17.52 26.23
C LEU A 91 -1.18 -17.05 27.29
N ARG A 92 -2.00 -16.05 27.00
CA ARG A 92 -3.05 -15.60 27.93
C ARG A 92 -4.02 -16.71 28.29
N LEU A 93 -4.39 -17.54 27.30
CA LEU A 93 -5.30 -18.67 27.55
C LEU A 93 -4.68 -19.64 28.55
N TYR A 94 -3.38 -19.91 28.43
CA TYR A 94 -2.68 -20.76 29.38
C TYR A 94 -2.56 -20.13 30.74
N GLU A 95 -2.26 -18.83 30.78
CA GLU A 95 -2.11 -18.08 32.05
C GLU A 95 -3.43 -17.99 32.81
N SER A 96 -4.57 -17.86 32.11
CA SER A 96 -5.87 -17.76 32.75
C SER A 96 -6.33 -19.06 33.37
N ASP A 97 -5.72 -20.19 33.01
CA ASP A 97 -6.03 -21.50 33.57
C ASP A 97 -5.30 -21.76 34.91
N PHE A 98 -4.44 -20.86 35.29
CA PHE A 98 -3.71 -20.97 36.57
C PHE A 98 -4.26 -20.01 37.66
#